data_86f8f45e2334fcbd14aea5581aee7343
#
_entry.id   86f8f45e2334fcbd14aea5581aee7343
#
_cell.length_a   1.000
_cell.length_b   1.000
_cell.length_c   1.000
_cell.angle_alpha   90.00
_cell.angle_beta   90.00
_cell.angle_gamma   90.00
#
_symmetry.space_group_name_H-M   'P 1'
#
loop_
_entity.id
_entity.type
_entity.pdbx_description
1 polymer ?
#
loop_
_entity_poly.entity_id
_entity_poly.type
_entity_poly.pdbx_seq_one_letter_code
_entity_poly.pdbx_strand_id
1 'polypeptide(L)'
;MPLLLIAIFAATLLGQPSPAPSQELVTIEKLTVQGTRFPARSIEILTGLRRGLQIDESAVRKAIADMLESGLVRSVDYNYESLQDPHRVTLELDIIDETPLLPASIEIPGVDPEAVWQYLESLDPLFTREMPRTQKALRFYIRAISDYLHSNRRRDSLVPIVTGDASGHPNGIVFVAAQRRTSPESGSRRN
;
A
#
# COMPACT_ATOMS: atom_id res chain seq x y z
N MET A 1 -75.51 -4.52 -31.60
CA MET A 1 -74.50 -4.80 -30.57
C MET A 1 -73.14 -4.44 -31.13
N PRO A 2 -72.50 -3.32 -30.72
CA PRO A 2 -71.13 -3.00 -31.15
C PRO A 2 -70.17 -3.50 -30.13
N LEU A 3 -69.16 -4.24 -30.59
CA LEU A 3 -67.95 -4.66 -29.79
C LEU A 3 -67.04 -3.45 -29.51
N LEU A 4 -66.82 -3.23 -28.26
CA LEU A 4 -65.89 -2.19 -27.76
C LEU A 4 -64.46 -2.82 -27.70
N LEU A 5 -63.56 -2.35 -28.58
CA LEU A 5 -62.15 -2.78 -28.60
C LEU A 5 -61.38 -1.90 -27.65
N ILE A 6 -60.94 -2.45 -26.51
CA ILE A 6 -60.11 -1.74 -25.53
C ILE A 6 -58.62 -1.98 -25.94
N ALA A 7 -57.96 -0.94 -26.46
CA ALA A 7 -56.53 -0.97 -26.71
C ALA A 7 -55.77 -0.63 -25.40
N ILE A 8 -55.03 -1.61 -24.86
CA ILE A 8 -54.15 -1.42 -23.71
C ILE A 8 -52.81 -0.88 -24.23
N PHE A 9 -52.54 0.39 -24.01
CA PHE A 9 -51.23 1.00 -24.22
C PHE A 9 -50.34 0.63 -23.04
N ALA A 10 -49.43 -0.34 -23.25
CA ALA A 10 -48.31 -0.59 -22.32
C ALA A 10 -47.25 0.48 -22.53
N ALA A 11 -47.20 1.47 -21.65
CA ALA A 11 -46.12 2.43 -21.62
C ALA A 11 -44.87 1.77 -21.00
N THR A 12 -43.93 1.37 -21.85
CA THR A 12 -42.58 0.95 -21.46
C THR A 12 -41.83 2.17 -20.93
N LEU A 13 -41.77 2.33 -19.61
CA LEU A 13 -40.87 3.25 -18.94
C LEU A 13 -39.43 2.72 -19.15
N LEU A 14 -38.78 3.22 -20.20
CA LEU A 14 -37.34 3.13 -20.36
C LEU A 14 -36.69 3.87 -19.18
N GLY A 15 -36.16 3.11 -18.19
CA GLY A 15 -35.42 3.65 -17.10
C GLY A 15 -34.23 4.45 -17.64
N GLN A 16 -34.27 5.76 -17.51
CA GLN A 16 -33.12 6.61 -17.78
C GLN A 16 -32.02 6.21 -16.81
N PRO A 17 -30.78 5.95 -17.29
CA PRO A 17 -29.67 5.74 -16.38
C PRO A 17 -29.54 6.99 -15.48
N SER A 18 -29.62 6.80 -14.17
CA SER A 18 -29.40 7.87 -13.20
C SER A 18 -28.02 8.46 -13.48
N PRO A 19 -27.87 9.77 -13.66
CA PRO A 19 -26.55 10.36 -13.85
C PRO A 19 -25.69 9.97 -12.64
N ALA A 20 -24.51 9.41 -12.94
CA ALA A 20 -23.52 9.16 -11.89
C ALA A 20 -23.31 10.44 -11.07
N PRO A 21 -23.21 10.38 -9.73
CA PRO A 21 -23.02 11.56 -8.92
C PRO A 21 -21.79 12.29 -9.43
N SER A 22 -21.96 13.55 -9.82
CA SER A 22 -20.87 14.42 -10.24
C SER A 22 -19.92 14.52 -9.05
N GLN A 23 -18.73 13.93 -9.14
CA GLN A 23 -17.73 14.02 -8.09
C GLN A 23 -17.27 15.48 -8.06
N GLU A 24 -17.63 16.18 -6.99
CA GLU A 24 -17.28 17.59 -6.81
C GLU A 24 -15.76 17.68 -6.60
N LEU A 25 -15.09 18.44 -7.49
CA LEU A 25 -13.66 18.70 -7.39
C LEU A 25 -13.42 19.82 -6.39
N VAL A 26 -12.55 19.56 -5.43
CA VAL A 26 -12.10 20.55 -4.45
C VAL A 26 -10.60 20.77 -4.56
N THR A 27 -10.12 21.98 -4.23
CA THR A 27 -8.71 22.32 -4.20
C THR A 27 -8.16 22.26 -2.79
N ILE A 28 -7.11 21.50 -2.57
CA ILE A 28 -6.40 21.47 -1.28
C ILE A 28 -5.70 22.81 -1.07
N GLU A 29 -6.17 23.63 -0.14
CA GLU A 29 -5.49 24.88 0.25
C GLU A 29 -4.42 24.60 1.31
N LYS A 30 -4.69 23.63 2.19
CA LYS A 30 -3.79 23.20 3.24
C LYS A 30 -3.90 21.69 3.43
N LEU A 31 -2.75 21.03 3.53
CA LEU A 31 -2.65 19.63 3.95
C LEU A 31 -2.09 19.60 5.37
N THR A 32 -2.79 18.95 6.28
CA THR A 32 -2.35 18.72 7.67
C THR A 32 -2.19 17.21 7.86
N VAL A 33 -1.05 16.80 8.40
CA VAL A 33 -0.74 15.39 8.69
C VAL A 33 -0.41 15.29 10.17
N GLN A 34 -1.06 14.37 10.87
CA GLN A 34 -0.87 14.15 12.31
C GLN A 34 -0.94 12.66 12.66
N GLY A 35 -0.58 12.31 13.91
CA GLY A 35 -0.65 10.95 14.43
C GLY A 35 0.46 10.01 13.97
N THR A 36 1.39 10.48 13.12
CA THR A 36 2.47 9.67 12.54
C THR A 36 3.85 10.20 12.87
N ARG A 37 4.83 9.30 12.91
CA ARG A 37 6.26 9.61 12.99
C ARG A 37 6.91 9.91 11.63
N PHE A 38 6.22 9.59 10.53
CA PHE A 38 6.74 9.81 9.20
C PHE A 38 6.68 11.29 8.82
N PRO A 39 7.72 11.82 8.15
CA PRO A 39 7.71 13.21 7.70
C PRO A 39 6.54 13.51 6.77
N ALA A 40 5.87 14.65 6.95
CA ALA A 40 4.77 15.07 6.07
C ALA A 40 5.19 15.07 4.59
N ARG A 41 6.45 15.42 4.30
CA ARG A 41 7.00 15.38 2.94
C ARG A 41 7.00 13.98 2.33
N SER A 42 7.29 12.94 3.11
CA SER A 42 7.22 11.55 2.64
C SER A 42 5.79 11.15 2.32
N ILE A 43 4.83 11.58 3.14
CA ILE A 43 3.39 11.37 2.89
C ILE A 43 2.97 12.06 1.58
N GLU A 44 3.37 13.32 1.38
CA GLU A 44 3.08 14.05 0.14
C GLU A 44 3.65 13.35 -1.11
N ILE A 45 4.88 12.84 -1.02
CA ILE A 45 5.53 12.12 -2.13
C ILE A 45 4.78 10.83 -2.45
N LEU A 46 4.45 10.04 -1.43
CA LEU A 46 3.78 8.76 -1.59
C LEU A 46 2.37 8.92 -2.15
N THR A 47 1.61 9.88 -1.63
CA THR A 47 0.19 10.06 -1.96
C THR A 47 -0.04 10.98 -3.16
N GLY A 48 0.94 11.83 -3.48
CA GLY A 48 0.77 12.94 -4.42
C GLY A 48 -0.09 14.08 -3.90
N LEU A 49 -0.70 13.94 -2.70
CA LEU A 49 -1.52 14.99 -2.10
C LEU A 49 -0.66 16.18 -1.69
N ARG A 50 -1.03 17.37 -2.17
CA ARG A 50 -0.28 18.61 -1.88
C ARG A 50 -1.16 19.84 -2.05
N ARG A 51 -0.74 20.94 -1.47
CA ARG A 51 -1.39 22.24 -1.66
C ARG A 51 -1.53 22.56 -3.16
N GLY A 52 -2.67 23.10 -3.55
CA GLY A 52 -3.01 23.49 -4.91
C GLY A 52 -3.50 22.35 -5.81
N LEU A 53 -3.49 21.10 -5.32
CA LEU A 53 -4.02 19.97 -6.08
C LEU A 53 -5.54 19.99 -6.08
N GLN A 54 -6.16 19.80 -7.25
CA GLN A 54 -7.58 19.52 -7.38
C GLN A 54 -7.82 18.01 -7.21
N ILE A 55 -8.71 17.66 -6.33
CA ILE A 55 -9.02 16.27 -5.99
C ILE A 55 -10.52 16.06 -5.88
N ASP A 56 -10.92 14.83 -6.07
CA ASP A 56 -12.20 14.29 -5.65
C ASP A 56 -12.00 13.28 -4.49
N GLU A 57 -13.11 12.79 -3.95
CA GLU A 57 -13.06 11.79 -2.89
C GLU A 57 -12.35 10.50 -3.32
N SER A 58 -12.45 10.11 -4.60
CA SER A 58 -11.81 8.90 -5.12
C SER A 58 -10.29 8.99 -5.11
N ALA A 59 -9.74 10.17 -5.41
CA ALA A 59 -8.31 10.44 -5.37
C ALA A 59 -7.76 10.35 -3.94
N VAL A 60 -8.50 10.86 -2.94
CA VAL A 60 -8.10 10.73 -1.53
C VAL A 60 -8.14 9.28 -1.07
N ARG A 61 -9.21 8.55 -1.40
CA ARG A 61 -9.30 7.12 -1.06
C ARG A 61 -8.18 6.30 -1.69
N LYS A 62 -7.81 6.62 -2.94
CA LYS A 62 -6.66 5.99 -3.60
C LYS A 62 -5.36 6.31 -2.86
N ALA A 63 -5.10 7.56 -2.53
CA ALA A 63 -3.92 7.98 -1.78
C ALA A 63 -3.80 7.27 -0.43
N ILE A 64 -4.93 7.10 0.28
CA ILE A 64 -4.99 6.31 1.52
C ILE A 64 -4.65 4.83 1.27
N ALA A 65 -5.20 4.24 0.21
CA ALA A 65 -4.89 2.86 -0.14
C ALA A 65 -3.40 2.66 -0.44
N ASP A 66 -2.79 3.59 -1.17
CA ASP A 66 -1.35 3.59 -1.46
C ASP A 66 -0.51 3.68 -0.17
N MET A 67 -0.90 4.53 0.80
CA MET A 67 -0.22 4.60 2.12
C MET A 67 -0.33 3.30 2.92
N LEU A 68 -1.46 2.64 2.83
CA LEU A 68 -1.69 1.39 3.57
C LEU A 68 -0.97 0.20 2.92
N GLU A 69 -0.54 0.28 1.66
CA GLU A 69 -0.07 -0.88 0.88
C GLU A 69 1.15 -1.56 1.51
N SER A 70 2.14 -0.78 1.94
CA SER A 70 3.38 -1.32 2.53
C SER A 70 3.19 -1.93 3.92
N GLY A 71 2.09 -1.60 4.61
CA GLY A 71 1.82 -2.05 5.97
C GLY A 71 2.66 -1.36 7.05
N LEU A 72 3.32 -0.24 6.74
CA LEU A 72 3.95 0.64 7.72
C LEU A 72 2.92 1.49 8.48
N VAL A 73 1.80 1.76 7.83
CA VAL A 73 0.65 2.47 8.37
C VAL A 73 -0.48 1.47 8.64
N ARG A 74 -1.09 1.57 9.82
CA ARG A 74 -2.21 0.73 10.26
C ARG A 74 -3.54 1.22 9.75
N SER A 75 -3.78 2.53 9.92
CA SER A 75 -5.01 3.20 9.49
C SER A 75 -4.76 4.66 9.16
N VAL A 76 -5.63 5.20 8.33
CA VAL A 76 -5.68 6.62 7.97
C VAL A 76 -7.13 7.03 8.00
N ASP A 77 -7.45 8.01 8.84
CA ASP A 77 -8.69 8.75 8.79
C ASP A 77 -8.45 10.10 8.12
N TYR A 78 -9.46 10.66 7.48
CA TYR A 78 -9.34 11.95 6.84
C TYR A 78 -10.59 12.80 7.05
N ASN A 79 -10.39 14.10 7.09
CA ASN A 79 -11.45 15.08 7.21
C ASN A 79 -11.22 16.25 6.25
N TYR A 80 -12.33 16.82 5.76
CA TYR A 80 -12.33 18.05 4.98
C TYR A 80 -12.92 19.18 5.82
N GLU A 81 -12.17 20.23 5.98
CA GLU A 81 -12.69 21.51 6.51
C GLU A 81 -12.85 22.49 5.35
N SER A 82 -14.10 22.81 5.02
CA SER A 82 -14.40 23.80 3.98
C SER A 82 -14.00 25.19 4.43
N LEU A 83 -13.37 25.94 3.54
CA LEU A 83 -13.03 27.34 3.77
C LEU A 83 -14.20 28.25 3.36
N GLN A 84 -13.97 29.59 3.30
CA GLN A 84 -14.98 30.54 2.83
C GLN A 84 -15.44 30.22 1.40
N ASP A 85 -14.54 29.71 0.54
CA ASP A 85 -14.85 29.14 -0.77
C ASP A 85 -15.11 27.64 -0.60
N PRO A 86 -16.30 27.12 -0.93
CA PRO A 86 -16.64 25.70 -0.75
C PRO A 86 -15.80 24.77 -1.62
N HIS A 87 -15.20 25.29 -2.71
CA HIS A 87 -14.30 24.51 -3.58
C HIS A 87 -12.84 24.48 -3.05
N ARG A 88 -12.56 25.10 -1.92
CA ARG A 88 -11.24 25.11 -1.26
C ARG A 88 -11.33 24.50 0.12
N VAL A 89 -10.46 23.55 0.38
CA VAL A 89 -10.51 22.77 1.64
C VAL A 89 -9.16 22.72 2.34
N THR A 90 -9.19 22.62 3.66
CA THR A 90 -8.11 22.02 4.42
C THR A 90 -8.37 20.52 4.45
N LEU A 91 -7.41 19.71 3.99
CA LEU A 91 -7.44 18.25 4.11
C LEU A 91 -6.59 17.86 5.31
N GLU A 92 -7.20 17.19 6.27
CA GLU A 92 -6.52 16.66 7.44
C GLU A 92 -6.42 15.14 7.31
N LEU A 93 -5.22 14.59 7.52
CA LEU A 93 -4.95 13.17 7.59
C LEU A 93 -4.53 12.83 9.01
N ASP A 94 -5.26 11.93 9.67
CA ASP A 94 -4.92 11.36 10.97
C ASP A 94 -4.43 9.93 10.75
N ILE A 95 -3.14 9.71 10.98
CA ILE A 95 -2.43 8.49 10.59
C ILE A 95 -2.02 7.74 11.85
N ILE A 96 -2.32 6.45 11.90
CA ILE A 96 -1.84 5.56 12.94
C ILE A 96 -0.79 4.62 12.34
N ASP A 97 0.43 4.74 12.81
CA ASP A 97 1.53 3.88 12.39
C ASP A 97 1.38 2.45 12.91
N GLU A 98 1.88 1.48 12.14
CA GLU A 98 2.03 0.12 12.64
C GLU A 98 3.24 0.02 13.59
N THR A 99 3.06 -0.65 14.72
CA THR A 99 4.09 -0.76 15.77
C THR A 99 4.09 -2.16 16.39
N PRO A 100 5.21 -2.65 16.95
CA PRO A 100 6.54 -2.05 16.89
C PRO A 100 7.19 -2.19 15.51
N LEU A 101 8.05 -1.25 15.13
CA LEU A 101 8.94 -1.42 13.99
C LEU A 101 10.25 -2.04 14.48
N LEU A 102 10.77 -2.95 13.68
CA LEU A 102 12.02 -3.66 13.93
C LEU A 102 13.03 -3.32 12.85
N PRO A 103 14.32 -3.14 13.19
CA PRO A 103 15.38 -3.02 12.20
C PRO A 103 15.33 -4.17 11.20
N ALA A 104 15.50 -3.85 9.92
CA ALA A 104 15.55 -4.84 8.85
C ALA A 104 16.97 -4.97 8.31
N SER A 105 17.39 -6.19 7.96
CA SER A 105 18.66 -6.49 7.31
C SER A 105 18.48 -7.42 6.12
N ILE A 106 19.44 -7.38 5.19
CA ILE A 106 19.44 -8.20 3.97
C ILE A 106 20.73 -9.02 3.97
N GLU A 107 20.56 -10.35 4.01
CA GLU A 107 21.66 -11.32 4.00
C GLU A 107 21.48 -12.29 2.81
N ILE A 108 21.63 -11.76 1.61
CA ILE A 108 21.51 -12.53 0.37
C ILE A 108 22.89 -12.61 -0.29
N PRO A 109 23.49 -13.80 -0.43
CA PRO A 109 24.82 -13.94 -0.99
C PRO A 109 24.98 -13.29 -2.36
N GLY A 110 26.02 -12.43 -2.51
CA GLY A 110 26.32 -11.73 -3.76
C GLY A 110 25.31 -10.62 -4.13
N VAL A 111 24.53 -10.13 -3.20
CA VAL A 111 23.70 -8.93 -3.32
C VAL A 111 24.30 -7.82 -2.46
N ASP A 112 24.39 -6.63 -3.02
CA ASP A 112 24.72 -5.43 -2.24
C ASP A 112 23.47 -4.98 -1.48
N PRO A 113 23.46 -5.06 -0.13
CA PRO A 113 22.31 -4.64 0.66
C PRO A 113 21.96 -3.17 0.46
N GLU A 114 22.96 -2.30 0.27
CA GLU A 114 22.73 -0.87 0.13
C GLU A 114 21.96 -0.55 -1.16
N ALA A 115 22.25 -1.22 -2.25
CA ALA A 115 21.52 -1.06 -3.51
C ALA A 115 20.04 -1.51 -3.38
N VAL A 116 19.78 -2.55 -2.58
CA VAL A 116 18.39 -2.98 -2.28
C VAL A 116 17.68 -1.95 -1.41
N TRP A 117 18.36 -1.39 -0.40
CA TRP A 117 17.77 -0.34 0.46
C TRP A 117 17.37 0.89 -0.36
N GLN A 118 18.26 1.38 -1.21
CA GLN A 118 17.98 2.52 -2.08
C GLN A 118 16.77 2.26 -3.00
N TYR A 119 16.64 1.04 -3.51
CA TYR A 119 15.46 0.64 -4.28
C TYR A 119 14.19 0.68 -3.44
N LEU A 120 14.19 0.12 -2.23
CA LEU A 120 13.04 0.11 -1.34
C LEU A 120 12.64 1.52 -0.89
N GLU A 121 13.61 2.36 -0.55
CA GLU A 121 13.41 3.77 -0.20
C GLU A 121 12.83 4.58 -1.37
N SER A 122 13.17 4.22 -2.62
CA SER A 122 12.58 4.83 -3.82
C SER A 122 11.15 4.36 -4.10
N LEU A 123 10.84 3.12 -3.74
CA LEU A 123 9.52 2.52 -3.92
C LEU A 123 8.53 2.98 -2.86
N ASP A 124 8.99 3.06 -1.61
CA ASP A 124 8.19 3.45 -0.46
C ASP A 124 8.91 4.56 0.32
N PRO A 125 8.52 5.84 0.12
CA PRO A 125 9.11 6.98 0.83
C PRO A 125 8.92 6.97 2.36
N LEU A 126 8.09 6.06 2.90
CA LEU A 126 7.92 5.87 4.34
C LEU A 126 8.94 4.88 4.91
N PHE A 127 9.60 4.10 4.06
CA PHE A 127 10.53 3.09 4.50
C PHE A 127 11.83 3.70 5.05
N THR A 128 12.20 3.33 6.28
CA THR A 128 13.40 3.82 7.01
C THR A 128 14.30 2.68 7.47
N ARG A 129 14.34 1.57 6.73
CA ARG A 129 15.06 0.32 7.08
C ARG A 129 14.54 -0.33 8.37
N GLU A 130 13.34 0.05 8.77
CA GLU A 130 12.59 -0.57 9.84
C GLU A 130 11.21 -0.96 9.32
N MET A 131 10.67 -2.06 9.83
CA MET A 131 9.35 -2.51 9.44
C MET A 131 8.67 -3.30 10.55
N PRO A 132 7.32 -3.36 10.55
CA PRO A 132 6.60 -4.21 11.47
C PRO A 132 6.67 -5.67 11.01
N ARG A 133 6.57 -6.60 11.96
CA ARG A 133 6.52 -8.04 11.67
C ARG A 133 5.15 -8.53 11.18
N THR A 134 4.29 -7.63 10.71
CA THR A 134 2.98 -8.01 10.19
C THR A 134 3.11 -8.78 8.88
N GLN A 135 2.18 -9.71 8.65
CA GLN A 135 2.17 -10.49 7.42
C GLN A 135 2.06 -9.61 6.16
N LYS A 136 1.34 -8.48 6.28
CA LYS A 136 1.17 -7.51 5.21
C LYS A 136 2.50 -6.89 4.82
N ALA A 137 3.23 -6.30 5.79
CA ALA A 137 4.51 -5.67 5.55
C ALA A 137 5.55 -6.69 5.02
N LEU A 138 5.67 -7.85 5.67
CA LEU A 138 6.60 -8.88 5.22
C LEU A 138 6.34 -9.30 3.77
N ARG A 139 5.08 -9.49 3.37
CA ARG A 139 4.73 -9.83 1.97
C ARG A 139 5.08 -8.71 0.99
N PHE A 140 4.80 -7.47 1.36
CA PHE A 140 5.10 -6.31 0.51
C PHE A 140 6.61 -6.24 0.24
N TYR A 141 7.43 -6.24 1.29
CA TYR A 141 8.88 -6.10 1.13
C TYR A 141 9.54 -7.34 0.52
N ILE A 142 9.06 -8.56 0.78
CA ILE A 142 9.52 -9.76 0.07
C ILE A 142 9.28 -9.61 -1.43
N ARG A 143 8.09 -9.15 -1.85
CA ARG A 143 7.77 -8.92 -3.25
C ARG A 143 8.71 -7.87 -3.85
N ALA A 144 8.84 -6.71 -3.20
CA ALA A 144 9.69 -5.63 -3.67
C ALA A 144 11.16 -6.06 -3.82
N ILE A 145 11.74 -6.77 -2.83
CA ILE A 145 13.09 -7.31 -2.92
C ILE A 145 13.19 -8.35 -4.04
N SER A 146 12.18 -9.22 -4.20
CA SER A 146 12.16 -10.21 -5.28
C SER A 146 12.12 -9.54 -6.66
N ASP A 147 11.36 -8.47 -6.83
CA ASP A 147 11.28 -7.71 -8.08
C ASP A 147 12.63 -7.04 -8.39
N TYR A 148 13.30 -6.47 -7.37
CA TYR A 148 14.67 -5.98 -7.51
C TYR A 148 15.64 -7.09 -7.98
N LEU A 149 15.59 -8.26 -7.35
CA LEU A 149 16.46 -9.39 -7.72
C LEU A 149 16.17 -9.87 -9.15
N HIS A 150 14.90 -9.96 -9.53
CA HIS A 150 14.52 -10.36 -10.89
C HIS A 150 14.99 -9.36 -11.94
N SER A 151 14.93 -8.07 -11.68
CA SER A 151 15.45 -7.03 -12.58
C SER A 151 16.98 -7.15 -12.75
N ASN A 152 17.67 -7.67 -11.74
CA ASN A 152 19.10 -7.99 -11.76
C ASN A 152 19.40 -9.45 -12.16
N ARG A 153 18.45 -10.11 -12.88
CA ARG A 153 18.56 -11.48 -13.42
C ARG A 153 18.79 -12.57 -12.37
N ARG A 154 18.36 -12.33 -11.15
CA ARG A 154 18.42 -13.30 -10.06
C ARG A 154 17.04 -13.92 -9.80
N ARG A 155 17.02 -15.17 -9.33
CA ARG A 155 15.79 -15.93 -9.04
C ARG A 155 15.87 -16.56 -7.65
N ASP A 156 16.35 -15.79 -6.68
CA ASP A 156 16.40 -16.24 -5.29
C ASP A 156 14.98 -16.24 -4.69
N SER A 157 14.62 -17.33 -4.03
CA SER A 157 13.46 -17.33 -3.18
C SER A 157 13.82 -16.70 -1.83
N LEU A 158 12.97 -15.82 -1.31
CA LEU A 158 13.26 -15.09 -0.08
C LEU A 158 12.44 -15.61 1.10
N VAL A 159 13.06 -15.61 2.25
CA VAL A 159 12.41 -15.90 3.54
C VAL A 159 12.77 -14.81 4.53
N PRO A 160 11.76 -14.18 5.18
CA PRO A 160 12.00 -13.28 6.29
C PRO A 160 12.20 -14.10 7.57
N ILE A 161 13.24 -13.81 8.31
CA ILE A 161 13.52 -14.39 9.62
C ILE A 161 13.38 -13.28 10.65
N VAL A 162 12.48 -13.47 11.61
CA VAL A 162 12.38 -12.58 12.77
C VAL A 162 13.43 -13.03 13.79
N THR A 163 14.38 -12.17 14.10
CA THR A 163 15.39 -12.40 15.12
C THR A 163 14.88 -11.98 16.49
N GLY A 164 15.43 -12.56 17.54
CA GLY A 164 15.08 -12.24 18.92
C GLY A 164 16.32 -11.97 19.77
N ASP A 165 16.14 -11.24 20.85
CA ASP A 165 17.15 -11.06 21.88
C ASP A 165 17.27 -12.30 22.80
N ALA A 166 18.16 -12.26 23.78
CA ALA A 166 18.37 -13.34 24.73
C ALA A 166 17.11 -13.66 25.58
N SER A 167 16.15 -12.75 25.66
CA SER A 167 14.86 -12.92 26.35
C SER A 167 13.75 -13.43 25.41
N GLY A 168 14.07 -13.63 24.13
CA GLY A 168 13.13 -14.07 23.11
C GLY A 168 12.23 -12.97 22.54
N HIS A 169 12.47 -11.70 22.88
CA HIS A 169 11.72 -10.61 22.28
C HIS A 169 12.22 -10.33 20.86
N PRO A 170 11.32 -10.12 19.89
CA PRO A 170 11.71 -9.77 18.54
C PRO A 170 12.54 -8.46 18.52
N ASN A 171 13.72 -8.49 17.89
CA ASN A 171 14.62 -7.37 17.81
C ASN A 171 15.10 -7.02 16.40
N GLY A 172 14.71 -7.81 15.38
CA GLY A 172 15.07 -7.56 13.99
C GLY A 172 14.33 -8.44 13.01
N ILE A 173 14.45 -8.11 11.73
CA ILE A 173 13.94 -8.89 10.60
C ILE A 173 15.08 -9.03 9.59
N VAL A 174 15.43 -10.25 9.23
CA VAL A 174 16.49 -10.56 8.27
C VAL A 174 15.89 -11.20 7.02
N PHE A 175 16.14 -10.63 5.85
CA PHE A 175 15.78 -11.26 4.57
C PHE A 175 16.93 -12.10 4.07
N VAL A 176 16.69 -13.40 3.94
CA VAL A 176 17.69 -14.38 3.47
C VAL A 176 17.21 -15.10 2.22
N ALA A 177 18.15 -15.60 1.42
CA ALA A 177 17.83 -16.52 0.34
C ALA A 177 17.43 -17.88 0.94
N ALA A 178 16.25 -18.40 0.55
CA ALA A 178 15.86 -19.74 0.92
C ALA A 178 16.86 -20.76 0.35
N GLN A 179 17.42 -21.58 1.21
CA GLN A 179 18.25 -22.69 0.76
C GLN A 179 17.38 -23.69 0.00
N ARG A 180 17.71 -23.95 -1.26
CA ARG A 180 17.11 -25.09 -1.96
C ARG A 180 17.51 -26.33 -1.21
N ARG A 181 16.55 -27.03 -0.59
CA ARG A 181 16.78 -28.39 -0.14
C ARG A 181 17.15 -29.21 -1.37
N THR A 182 18.43 -29.48 -1.55
CA THR A 182 18.86 -30.57 -2.44
C THR A 182 18.28 -31.83 -1.80
N SER A 183 17.26 -32.39 -2.42
CA SER A 183 16.78 -33.73 -2.04
C SER A 183 17.98 -34.67 -2.13
N PRO A 184 18.29 -35.44 -1.09
CA PRO A 184 19.34 -36.44 -1.20
C PRO A 184 18.95 -37.37 -2.35
N GLU A 185 19.83 -37.45 -3.36
CA GLU A 185 19.71 -38.43 -4.41
C GLU A 185 19.43 -39.78 -3.78
N SER A 186 18.25 -40.33 -4.03
CA SER A 186 17.93 -41.71 -3.70
C SER A 186 18.88 -42.58 -4.50
N GLY A 187 20.03 -42.90 -3.87
CA GLY A 187 21.03 -43.82 -4.45
C GLY A 187 20.33 -45.10 -4.83
N SER A 188 20.11 -45.26 -6.11
CA SER A 188 19.69 -46.52 -6.72
C SER A 188 20.70 -47.60 -6.34
N ARG A 189 20.40 -48.39 -5.31
CA ARG A 189 21.02 -49.70 -5.10
C ARG A 189 20.50 -50.58 -6.23
N ARG A 190 21.30 -50.75 -7.27
CA ARG A 190 21.21 -51.94 -8.14
C ARG A 190 21.98 -53.05 -7.43
N ASN A 191 21.28 -54.08 -7.03
CA ASN A 191 21.76 -55.42 -6.90
C ASN A 191 21.28 -56.24 -8.09
#